data_b79e2e0dbc8267a8495f6f8790e2081c
#
_entry.id   b79e2e0dbc8267a8495f6f8790e2081c
#
_cell.length_a   1.000
_cell.length_b   1.000
_cell.length_c   1.000
_cell.angle_alpha   90.00
_cell.angle_beta   90.00
_cell.angle_gamma   90.00
#
_symmetry.space_group_name_H-M   'P 1'
#
loop_
_entity.id
_entity.type
_entity.pdbx_description
1 polymer ?
#
loop_
_entity_poly.entity_id
_entity_poly.type
_entity_poly.pdbx_seq_one_letter_code
_entity_poly.pdbx_strand_id
1 'polypeptide(L)'
;MVETEIMTTPVDLLSLFLHFLTLSLLAIGGAITTVPEMHRFLVDKTGWLSDTMFTSSIALAQAAPGPNILFVAVLGYNVAGLPGAAASMAGIMLPSTVLTVTATRWARNNRESISVRAFSAGMMPLTLGLIIATGWLLALPFLKAEEHRWSTLALIAVTVGLTLKTRLSLVWMVLGGGVLGALGLV
;
A
#
# COMPACT_ATOMS: atom_id res chain seq x y z
N MET A 1 -34.36 -15.97 -15.43
CA MET A 1 -33.13 -15.95 -16.20
C MET A 1 -33.09 -14.60 -16.91
N VAL A 2 -32.48 -13.60 -16.23
CA VAL A 2 -32.17 -12.32 -16.85
C VAL A 2 -30.64 -12.27 -16.82
N GLU A 3 -30.02 -12.64 -17.95
CA GLU A 3 -28.62 -12.36 -18.20
C GLU A 3 -28.51 -10.83 -18.23
N THR A 4 -28.00 -10.29 -17.14
CA THR A 4 -27.54 -8.92 -17.10
C THR A 4 -26.32 -8.88 -18.01
N GLU A 5 -26.52 -8.51 -19.25
CA GLU A 5 -25.49 -8.17 -20.20
C GLU A 5 -24.63 -7.07 -19.55
N ILE A 6 -23.52 -7.49 -18.95
CA ILE A 6 -22.52 -6.55 -18.47
C ILE A 6 -21.97 -5.90 -19.74
N MET A 7 -22.47 -4.69 -20.03
CA MET A 7 -21.92 -3.85 -21.10
C MET A 7 -20.48 -3.50 -20.73
N THR A 8 -19.56 -4.41 -21.02
CA THR A 8 -18.13 -4.15 -20.92
C THR A 8 -17.78 -3.10 -21.96
N THR A 9 -17.60 -1.89 -21.53
CA THR A 9 -17.05 -0.85 -22.40
C THR A 9 -15.67 -1.31 -22.90
N PRO A 10 -15.34 -1.09 -24.19
CA PRO A 10 -14.01 -1.46 -24.69
C PRO A 10 -12.94 -0.85 -23.79
N VAL A 11 -11.92 -1.64 -23.47
CA VAL A 11 -10.85 -1.19 -22.58
C VAL A 11 -10.10 -0.05 -23.24
N ASP A 12 -10.17 1.13 -22.64
CA ASP A 12 -9.43 2.32 -23.05
C ASP A 12 -8.26 2.56 -22.08
N LEU A 13 -7.05 2.28 -22.56
CA LEU A 13 -5.81 2.46 -21.80
C LEU A 13 -5.59 3.92 -21.38
N LEU A 14 -6.03 4.87 -22.18
CA LEU A 14 -5.91 6.28 -21.85
C LEU A 14 -6.84 6.64 -20.69
N SER A 15 -8.07 6.15 -20.72
CA SER A 15 -9.04 6.31 -19.61
C SER A 15 -8.52 5.67 -18.32
N LEU A 16 -7.94 4.47 -18.42
CA LEU A 16 -7.31 3.79 -17.31
C LEU A 16 -6.16 4.63 -16.73
N PHE A 17 -5.24 5.08 -17.56
CA PHE A 17 -4.10 5.91 -17.17
C PHE A 17 -4.56 7.21 -16.49
N LEU A 18 -5.49 7.95 -17.11
CA LEU A 18 -6.00 9.22 -16.58
C LEU A 18 -6.73 9.04 -15.25
N HIS A 19 -7.48 7.95 -15.09
CA HIS A 19 -8.14 7.65 -13.82
C HIS A 19 -7.12 7.41 -12.71
N PHE A 20 -6.12 6.56 -12.94
CA PHE A 20 -5.06 6.32 -11.94
C PHE A 20 -4.18 7.54 -11.70
N LEU A 21 -4.02 8.42 -12.68
CA LEU A 21 -3.36 9.71 -12.52
C LEU A 21 -4.12 10.63 -11.55
N THR A 22 -5.44 10.71 -11.66
CA THR A 22 -6.26 11.48 -10.71
C THR A 22 -6.24 10.86 -9.32
N LEU A 23 -6.29 9.53 -9.22
CA LEU A 23 -6.20 8.83 -7.94
C LEU A 23 -4.86 9.06 -7.24
N SER A 24 -3.77 9.19 -8.00
CA SER A 24 -2.45 9.52 -7.43
C SER A 24 -2.44 10.84 -6.65
N LEU A 25 -3.18 11.83 -7.10
CA LEU A 25 -3.31 13.12 -6.43
C LEU A 25 -4.20 13.03 -5.17
N LEU A 26 -5.14 12.09 -5.16
CA LEU A 26 -6.05 11.86 -4.03
C LEU A 26 -5.50 10.86 -3.00
N ALA A 27 -4.42 10.15 -3.32
CA ALA A 27 -3.82 9.09 -2.50
C ALA A 27 -3.08 9.62 -1.25
N ILE A 28 -3.70 10.52 -0.49
CA ILE A 28 -3.17 11.02 0.78
C ILE A 28 -3.26 9.88 1.81
N GLY A 29 -2.10 9.32 2.19
CA GLY A 29 -2.04 8.14 3.05
C GLY A 29 -1.71 6.83 2.32
N GLY A 30 -1.44 6.91 1.01
CA GLY A 30 -1.01 5.78 0.18
C GLY A 30 -2.10 5.27 -0.77
N ALA A 31 -1.70 4.53 -1.79
CA ALA A 31 -2.59 4.04 -2.84
C ALA A 31 -3.75 3.16 -2.31
N ILE A 32 -3.57 2.51 -1.16
CA ILE A 32 -4.60 1.66 -0.55
C ILE A 32 -5.85 2.46 -0.12
N THR A 33 -5.70 3.73 0.19
CA THR A 33 -6.85 4.59 0.56
C THR A 33 -7.77 4.91 -0.61
N THR A 34 -7.30 4.72 -1.83
CA THR A 34 -8.07 4.93 -3.06
C THR A 34 -8.73 3.67 -3.60
N VAL A 35 -8.61 2.53 -2.92
CA VAL A 35 -9.24 1.25 -3.31
C VAL A 35 -10.75 1.36 -3.56
N PRO A 36 -11.54 2.05 -2.74
CA PRO A 36 -12.97 2.18 -3.01
C PRO A 36 -13.25 2.90 -4.34
N GLU A 37 -12.46 3.90 -4.69
CA GLU A 37 -12.63 4.64 -5.94
C GLU A 37 -12.15 3.84 -7.15
N MET A 38 -11.10 3.03 -6.98
CA MET A 38 -10.67 2.06 -7.99
C MET A 38 -11.75 1.02 -8.26
N HIS A 39 -12.40 0.50 -7.20
CA HIS A 39 -13.51 -0.44 -7.32
C HIS A 39 -14.66 0.20 -8.11
N ARG A 40 -15.09 1.38 -7.69
CA ARG A 40 -16.16 2.12 -8.36
C ARG A 40 -15.89 2.32 -9.85
N PHE A 41 -14.65 2.60 -10.22
CA PHE A 41 -14.29 2.79 -11.63
C PHE A 41 -14.19 1.48 -12.40
N LEU A 42 -13.43 0.51 -11.89
CA LEU A 42 -13.10 -0.72 -12.62
C LEU A 42 -14.25 -1.74 -12.64
N VAL A 43 -15.09 -1.75 -11.60
CA VAL A 43 -16.19 -2.69 -11.45
C VAL A 43 -17.52 -2.03 -11.80
N ASP A 44 -17.91 -0.99 -11.04
CA ASP A 44 -19.28 -0.45 -11.14
C ASP A 44 -19.49 0.37 -12.40
N LYS A 45 -18.50 1.19 -12.81
CA LYS A 45 -18.65 2.13 -13.92
C LYS A 45 -18.29 1.53 -15.27
N THR A 46 -17.16 0.83 -15.35
CA THR A 46 -16.64 0.32 -16.62
C THR A 46 -16.95 -1.16 -16.84
N GLY A 47 -17.17 -1.93 -15.77
CA GLY A 47 -17.36 -3.37 -15.84
C GLY A 47 -16.14 -4.13 -16.35
N TRP A 48 -14.94 -3.52 -16.31
CA TRP A 48 -13.72 -4.16 -16.78
C TRP A 48 -13.25 -5.29 -15.88
N LEU A 49 -13.60 -5.24 -14.58
CA LEU A 49 -13.35 -6.32 -13.63
C LEU A 49 -14.65 -6.70 -12.91
N SER A 50 -14.75 -7.97 -12.53
CA SER A 50 -15.77 -8.41 -11.56
C SER A 50 -15.30 -8.15 -10.13
N ASP A 51 -16.25 -8.10 -9.17
CA ASP A 51 -15.96 -7.97 -7.73
C ASP A 51 -14.95 -9.01 -7.24
N THR A 52 -15.12 -10.25 -7.69
CA THR A 52 -14.23 -11.35 -7.31
C THR A 52 -12.82 -11.18 -7.85
N MET A 53 -12.67 -10.75 -9.12
CA MET A 53 -11.36 -10.46 -9.71
C MET A 53 -10.69 -9.27 -9.05
N PHE A 54 -11.44 -8.23 -8.73
CA PHE A 54 -10.92 -7.06 -8.03
C PHE A 54 -10.38 -7.43 -6.64
N THR A 55 -11.20 -8.11 -5.84
CA THR A 55 -10.82 -8.50 -4.47
C THR A 55 -9.66 -9.50 -4.46
N SER A 56 -9.69 -10.51 -5.33
CA SER A 56 -8.59 -11.48 -5.43
C SER A 56 -7.28 -10.85 -5.91
N SER A 57 -7.34 -9.85 -6.78
CA SER A 57 -6.16 -9.10 -7.24
C SER A 57 -5.48 -8.37 -6.08
N ILE A 58 -6.27 -7.72 -5.21
CA ILE A 58 -5.74 -7.05 -4.02
C ILE A 58 -5.15 -8.09 -3.05
N ALA A 59 -5.88 -9.17 -2.77
CA ALA A 59 -5.41 -10.22 -1.86
C ALA A 59 -4.10 -10.85 -2.35
N LEU A 60 -3.98 -11.16 -3.63
CA LEU A 60 -2.77 -11.70 -4.25
C LEU A 60 -1.58 -10.74 -4.11
N ALA A 61 -1.81 -9.47 -4.40
CA ALA A 61 -0.75 -8.45 -4.29
C ALA A 61 -0.31 -8.21 -2.85
N GLN A 62 -1.22 -8.32 -1.89
CA GLN A 62 -0.89 -8.18 -0.46
C GLN A 62 -0.16 -9.42 0.10
N ALA A 63 -0.40 -10.60 -0.47
CA ALA A 63 0.32 -11.82 -0.11
C ALA A 63 1.74 -11.86 -0.71
N ALA A 64 1.98 -11.13 -1.80
CA ALA A 64 3.29 -11.09 -2.45
C ALA A 64 4.25 -10.15 -1.68
N PRO A 65 5.50 -10.55 -1.45
CA PRO A 65 6.50 -9.67 -0.85
C PRO A 65 6.86 -8.54 -1.83
N GLY A 66 6.61 -7.29 -1.43
CA GLY A 66 6.92 -6.14 -2.27
C GLY A 66 6.27 -4.83 -1.83
N PRO A 67 6.44 -3.76 -2.62
CA PRO A 67 5.79 -2.49 -2.34
C PRO A 67 4.28 -2.62 -2.37
N ASN A 68 3.59 -2.01 -1.41
CA ASN A 68 2.13 -2.08 -1.29
C ASN A 68 1.37 -1.57 -2.54
N ILE A 69 2.02 -0.81 -3.41
CA ILE A 69 1.44 -0.31 -4.66
C ILE A 69 1.28 -1.39 -5.75
N LEU A 70 1.86 -2.58 -5.58
CA LEU A 70 1.81 -3.65 -6.59
C LEU A 70 0.38 -4.10 -6.93
N PHE A 71 -0.59 -3.95 -6.02
CA PHE A 71 -1.97 -4.28 -6.34
C PHE A 71 -2.52 -3.47 -7.52
N VAL A 72 -2.03 -2.25 -7.75
CA VAL A 72 -2.39 -1.43 -8.92
C VAL A 72 -1.92 -2.08 -10.22
N ALA A 73 -0.70 -2.64 -10.21
CA ALA A 73 -0.19 -3.36 -11.37
C ALA A 73 -1.01 -4.62 -11.66
N VAL A 74 -1.40 -5.37 -10.63
CA VAL A 74 -2.23 -6.59 -10.77
C VAL A 74 -3.62 -6.24 -11.29
N LEU A 75 -4.25 -5.18 -10.77
CA LEU A 75 -5.53 -4.68 -11.27
C LEU A 75 -5.43 -4.30 -12.76
N GLY A 76 -4.44 -3.49 -13.12
CA GLY A 76 -4.22 -3.09 -14.51
C GLY A 76 -3.93 -4.27 -15.44
N TYR A 77 -3.19 -5.26 -14.94
CA TYR A 77 -2.92 -6.49 -15.70
C TYR A 77 -4.18 -7.29 -15.98
N ASN A 78 -5.06 -7.43 -15.00
CA ASN A 78 -6.33 -8.14 -15.17
C ASN A 78 -7.30 -7.39 -16.09
N VAL A 79 -7.15 -6.08 -16.26
CA VAL A 79 -7.95 -5.27 -17.20
C VAL A 79 -7.46 -5.44 -18.64
N ALA A 80 -6.16 -5.30 -18.89
CA ALA A 80 -5.60 -5.23 -20.25
C ALA A 80 -4.19 -5.83 -20.38
N GLY A 81 -3.83 -6.82 -19.55
CA GLY A 81 -2.52 -7.44 -19.58
C GLY A 81 -1.37 -6.47 -19.27
N LEU A 82 -0.21 -6.70 -19.87
CA LEU A 82 0.98 -5.85 -19.64
C LEU A 82 0.75 -4.37 -19.96
N PRO A 83 0.08 -3.99 -21.08
CA PRO A 83 -0.25 -2.57 -21.34
C PRO A 83 -1.11 -1.95 -20.23
N GLY A 84 -2.09 -2.69 -19.70
CA GLY A 84 -2.93 -2.22 -18.60
C GLY A 84 -2.13 -2.03 -17.31
N ALA A 85 -1.25 -2.97 -16.97
CA ALA A 85 -0.36 -2.84 -15.82
C ALA A 85 0.57 -1.62 -15.96
N ALA A 86 1.15 -1.41 -17.16
CA ALA A 86 2.00 -0.27 -17.42
C ALA A 86 1.25 1.06 -17.32
N ALA A 87 0.04 1.14 -17.90
CA ALA A 87 -0.79 2.34 -17.87
C ALA A 87 -1.22 2.70 -16.45
N SER A 88 -1.72 1.75 -15.67
CA SER A 88 -2.15 1.97 -14.29
C SER A 88 -0.99 2.37 -13.37
N MET A 89 0.15 1.68 -13.48
CA MET A 89 1.36 2.01 -12.70
C MET A 89 1.94 3.37 -13.09
N ALA A 90 2.04 3.67 -14.38
CA ALA A 90 2.49 4.99 -14.83
C ALA A 90 1.54 6.09 -14.33
N GLY A 91 0.22 5.89 -14.44
CA GLY A 91 -0.77 6.84 -13.95
C GLY A 91 -0.60 7.16 -12.48
N ILE A 92 -0.52 6.14 -11.62
CA ILE A 92 -0.46 6.36 -10.17
C ILE A 92 0.92 6.84 -9.69
N MET A 93 2.02 6.48 -10.37
CA MET A 93 3.37 6.85 -9.96
C MET A 93 3.82 8.21 -10.48
N LEU A 94 3.44 8.61 -11.68
CA LEU A 94 3.94 9.84 -12.32
C LEU A 94 3.68 11.10 -11.48
N PRO A 95 2.43 11.42 -11.08
CA PRO A 95 2.16 12.64 -10.32
C PRO A 95 2.86 12.65 -8.97
N SER A 96 2.80 11.55 -8.24
CA SER A 96 3.41 11.44 -6.91
C SER A 96 4.94 11.55 -6.98
N THR A 97 5.57 10.95 -8.00
CA THR A 97 7.02 11.04 -8.21
C THR A 97 7.44 12.47 -8.59
N VAL A 98 6.75 13.09 -9.54
CA VAL A 98 7.03 14.47 -9.96
C VAL A 98 6.86 15.42 -8.80
N LEU A 99 5.76 15.30 -8.05
CA LEU A 99 5.50 16.13 -6.87
C LEU A 99 6.59 15.94 -5.81
N THR A 100 6.96 14.70 -5.49
CA THR A 100 7.99 14.40 -4.49
C THR A 100 9.35 14.94 -4.90
N VAL A 101 9.76 14.73 -6.16
CA VAL A 101 11.05 15.21 -6.66
C VAL A 101 11.10 16.73 -6.68
N THR A 102 10.06 17.38 -7.17
CA THR A 102 10.01 18.86 -7.22
C THR A 102 9.97 19.47 -5.83
N ALA A 103 9.14 18.95 -4.92
CA ALA A 103 9.06 19.42 -3.54
C ALA A 103 10.39 19.21 -2.80
N THR A 104 11.03 18.04 -2.97
CA THR A 104 12.32 17.76 -2.33
C THR A 104 13.43 18.64 -2.87
N ARG A 105 13.48 18.87 -4.18
CA ARG A 105 14.46 19.78 -4.81
C ARG A 105 14.26 21.21 -4.31
N TRP A 106 13.00 21.66 -4.28
CA TRP A 106 12.68 23.00 -3.79
C TRP A 106 13.06 23.16 -2.30
N ALA A 107 12.69 22.22 -1.46
CA ALA A 107 13.03 22.22 -0.03
C ALA A 107 14.56 22.19 0.20
N ARG A 108 15.30 21.44 -0.65
CA ARG A 108 16.75 21.38 -0.59
C ARG A 108 17.41 22.70 -0.93
N ASN A 109 16.88 23.42 -1.91
CA ASN A 109 17.39 24.74 -2.30
C ASN A 109 17.02 25.83 -1.28
N ASN A 110 15.97 25.63 -0.48
CA ASN A 110 15.47 26.59 0.51
C ASN A 110 15.64 26.09 1.95
N ARG A 111 16.68 25.31 2.25
CA ARG A 111 16.91 24.70 3.57
C ARG A 111 17.02 25.70 4.71
N GLU A 112 17.47 26.92 4.43
CA GLU A 112 17.63 28.00 5.42
C GLU A 112 16.32 28.74 5.69
N SER A 113 15.30 28.52 4.86
CA SER A 113 13.98 29.11 5.07
C SER A 113 13.35 28.57 6.36
N ILE A 114 12.85 29.50 7.18
CA ILE A 114 12.17 29.18 8.44
C ILE A 114 10.99 28.24 8.19
N SER A 115 10.23 28.46 7.10
CA SER A 115 9.08 27.63 6.74
C SER A 115 9.47 26.18 6.42
N VAL A 116 10.57 25.96 5.67
CA VAL A 116 11.05 24.61 5.32
C VAL A 116 11.56 23.89 6.56
N ARG A 117 12.28 24.58 7.43
CA ARG A 117 12.78 24.03 8.70
C ARG A 117 11.63 23.67 9.64
N ALA A 118 10.65 24.57 9.81
CA ALA A 118 9.49 24.34 10.65
C ALA A 118 8.66 23.17 10.15
N PHE A 119 8.40 23.08 8.82
CA PHE A 119 7.69 21.98 8.20
C PHE A 119 8.42 20.65 8.41
N SER A 120 9.72 20.60 8.13
CA SER A 120 10.53 19.39 8.32
C SER A 120 10.58 18.94 9.78
N ALA A 121 10.72 19.88 10.71
CA ALA A 121 10.71 19.58 12.14
C ALA A 121 9.35 19.06 12.62
N GLY A 122 8.25 19.61 12.09
CA GLY A 122 6.89 19.15 12.41
C GLY A 122 6.55 17.79 11.80
N MET A 123 7.12 17.45 10.64
CA MET A 123 6.87 16.15 9.97
C MET A 123 7.54 14.97 10.70
N MET A 124 8.65 15.17 11.40
CA MET A 124 9.33 14.10 12.14
C MET A 124 8.44 13.41 13.18
N PRO A 125 7.86 14.13 14.15
CA PRO A 125 7.01 13.49 15.16
C PRO A 125 5.73 12.91 14.56
N LEU A 126 5.18 13.52 13.50
CA LEU A 126 4.02 13.00 12.79
C LEU A 126 4.33 11.63 12.16
N THR A 127 5.47 11.52 11.47
CA THR A 127 5.90 10.26 10.84
C THR A 127 6.12 9.17 11.90
N LEU A 128 6.78 9.49 13.00
CA LEU A 128 6.97 8.56 14.11
C LEU A 128 5.63 8.10 14.70
N GLY A 129 4.71 9.03 14.92
CA GLY A 129 3.36 8.71 15.39
C GLY A 129 2.60 7.79 14.46
N LEU A 130 2.67 8.02 13.15
CA LEU A 130 2.04 7.17 12.13
C LEU A 130 2.65 5.77 12.09
N ILE A 131 3.98 5.65 12.20
CA ILE A 131 4.65 4.33 12.22
C ILE A 131 4.21 3.54 13.46
N ILE A 132 4.18 4.17 14.63
CA ILE A 132 3.74 3.53 15.88
C ILE A 132 2.26 3.14 15.78
N ALA A 133 1.40 4.03 15.30
CA ALA A 133 -0.02 3.77 15.13
C ALA A 133 -0.29 2.61 14.14
N THR A 134 0.45 2.57 13.04
CA THR A 134 0.36 1.48 12.05
C THR A 134 0.80 0.16 12.66
N GLY A 135 1.93 0.14 13.37
CA GLY A 135 2.40 -1.06 14.08
C GLY A 135 1.38 -1.57 15.09
N TRP A 136 0.76 -0.66 15.85
CA TRP A 136 -0.32 -0.99 16.78
C TRP A 136 -1.55 -1.57 16.08
N LEU A 137 -2.03 -0.92 15.00
CA LEU A 137 -3.18 -1.38 14.23
C LEU A 137 -2.96 -2.78 13.64
N LEU A 138 -1.75 -3.06 13.14
CA LEU A 138 -1.40 -4.38 12.60
C LEU A 138 -1.28 -5.45 13.68
N ALA A 139 -0.90 -5.09 14.91
CA ALA A 139 -0.82 -6.01 16.02
C ALA A 139 -2.22 -6.34 16.63
N LEU A 140 -3.19 -5.43 16.53
CA LEU A 140 -4.51 -5.57 17.19
C LEU A 140 -5.25 -6.88 16.86
N PRO A 141 -5.34 -7.37 15.61
CA PRO A 141 -6.03 -8.63 15.31
C PRO A 141 -5.44 -9.82 16.07
N PHE A 142 -4.11 -9.89 16.13
CA PHE A 142 -3.39 -10.96 16.82
C PHE A 142 -3.49 -10.87 18.34
N LEU A 143 -3.58 -9.66 18.89
CA LEU A 143 -3.77 -9.44 20.33
C LEU A 143 -5.19 -9.74 20.80
N LYS A 144 -6.17 -9.70 19.89
CA LYS A 144 -7.57 -10.08 20.18
C LYS A 144 -7.81 -11.58 20.13
N ALA A 145 -6.95 -12.34 19.45
CA ALA A 145 -7.01 -13.79 19.43
C ALA A 145 -6.51 -14.33 20.78
N GLU A 146 -7.43 -14.86 21.59
CA GLU A 146 -7.11 -15.32 22.97
C GLU A 146 -6.07 -16.44 22.98
N GLU A 147 -6.05 -17.29 21.96
CA GLU A 147 -5.21 -18.48 21.88
C GLU A 147 -3.70 -18.16 21.72
N HIS A 148 -3.35 -17.07 21.04
CA HIS A 148 -1.96 -16.73 20.73
C HIS A 148 -1.52 -15.36 21.29
N ARG A 149 -2.32 -14.77 22.15
CA ARG A 149 -2.10 -13.42 22.69
C ARG A 149 -0.74 -13.26 23.39
N TRP A 150 -0.37 -14.21 24.23
CA TRP A 150 0.87 -14.15 25.00
C TRP A 150 2.10 -14.41 24.14
N SER A 151 2.02 -15.34 23.18
CA SER A 151 3.11 -15.61 22.23
C SER A 151 3.34 -14.42 21.30
N THR A 152 2.29 -13.76 20.83
CA THR A 152 2.39 -12.53 20.02
C THR A 152 3.03 -11.38 20.81
N LEU A 153 2.61 -11.17 22.07
CA LEU A 153 3.23 -10.15 22.92
C LEU A 153 4.72 -10.43 23.18
N ALA A 154 5.05 -11.69 23.46
CA ALA A 154 6.43 -12.10 23.64
C ALA A 154 7.26 -11.88 22.37
N LEU A 155 6.73 -12.22 21.20
CA LEU A 155 7.41 -12.01 19.92
C LEU A 155 7.65 -10.53 19.65
N ILE A 156 6.65 -9.67 19.89
CA ILE A 156 6.78 -8.20 19.75
C ILE A 156 7.86 -7.68 20.69
N ALA A 157 7.83 -8.07 21.97
CA ALA A 157 8.79 -7.63 22.97
C ALA A 157 10.22 -8.07 22.63
N VAL A 158 10.41 -9.33 22.20
CA VAL A 158 11.71 -9.86 21.76
C VAL A 158 12.19 -9.12 20.52
N THR A 159 11.34 -8.91 19.53
CA THR A 159 11.68 -8.19 18.28
C THR A 159 12.12 -6.75 18.58
N VAL A 160 11.37 -6.03 19.41
CA VAL A 160 11.74 -4.67 19.84
C VAL A 160 13.05 -4.69 20.61
N GLY A 161 13.21 -5.60 21.56
CA GLY A 161 14.43 -5.74 22.35
C GLY A 161 15.66 -6.06 21.49
N LEU A 162 15.54 -6.96 20.53
CA LEU A 162 16.61 -7.29 19.58
C LEU A 162 16.96 -6.09 18.69
N THR A 163 15.95 -5.36 18.19
CA THR A 163 16.16 -4.17 17.36
C THR A 163 16.90 -3.07 18.12
N LEU A 164 16.59 -2.88 19.40
CA LEU A 164 17.22 -1.85 20.23
C LEU A 164 18.62 -2.22 20.70
N LYS A 165 18.91 -3.51 20.94
CA LYS A 165 20.20 -3.97 21.48
C LYS A 165 21.18 -4.51 20.44
N THR A 166 20.71 -4.90 19.26
CA THR A 166 21.52 -5.56 18.25
C THR A 166 21.40 -4.84 16.90
N ARG A 167 22.43 -5.00 16.06
CA ARG A 167 22.41 -4.55 14.66
C ARG A 167 22.03 -5.67 13.71
N LEU A 168 21.15 -6.58 14.14
CA LEU A 168 20.70 -7.66 13.29
C LEU A 168 19.93 -7.11 12.08
N SER A 169 20.23 -7.67 10.92
CA SER A 169 19.52 -7.31 9.69
C SER A 169 18.02 -7.67 9.83
N LEU A 170 17.16 -6.77 9.37
CA LEU A 170 15.70 -6.95 9.33
C LEU A 170 15.31 -8.31 8.69
N VAL A 171 16.09 -8.76 7.70
CA VAL A 171 15.86 -10.04 6.99
C VAL A 171 15.87 -11.23 7.97
N TRP A 172 16.83 -11.29 8.90
CA TRP A 172 16.88 -12.35 9.89
C TRP A 172 15.72 -12.34 10.87
N MET A 173 15.23 -11.17 11.21
CA MET A 173 14.07 -11.02 12.09
C MET A 173 12.79 -11.48 11.40
N VAL A 174 12.61 -11.11 10.12
CA VAL A 174 11.45 -11.56 9.30
C VAL A 174 11.49 -13.07 9.10
N LEU A 175 12.67 -13.66 8.79
CA LEU A 175 12.81 -15.10 8.65
C LEU A 175 12.52 -15.84 9.96
N GLY A 176 13.04 -15.34 11.08
CA GLY A 176 12.76 -15.90 12.40
C GLY A 176 11.29 -15.87 12.75
N GLY A 177 10.62 -14.74 12.55
CA GLY A 177 9.18 -14.59 12.75
C GLY A 177 8.36 -15.52 11.83
N GLY A 178 8.76 -15.64 10.56
CA GLY A 178 8.13 -16.53 9.59
C GLY A 178 8.25 -18.01 9.98
N VAL A 179 9.39 -18.44 10.50
CA VAL A 179 9.58 -19.81 10.99
C VAL A 179 8.70 -20.07 12.22
N LEU A 180 8.64 -19.14 13.18
CA LEU A 180 7.79 -19.28 14.36
C LEU A 180 6.30 -19.33 13.99
N GLY A 181 5.88 -18.52 13.01
CA GLY A 181 4.51 -18.55 12.47
C GLY A 181 4.20 -19.86 11.75
N ALA A 182 5.13 -20.38 10.95
CA ALA A 182 4.98 -21.67 10.25
C ALA A 182 4.89 -22.87 11.19
N LEU A 183 5.50 -22.78 12.38
CA LEU A 183 5.40 -23.77 13.45
C LEU A 183 4.13 -23.65 14.29
N GLY A 184 3.24 -22.67 13.99
CA GLY A 184 1.99 -22.44 14.73
C GLY A 184 2.19 -21.95 16.17
N LEU A 185 3.33 -21.34 16.47
CA LEU A 185 3.65 -20.84 17.82
C LEU A 185 3.10 -19.41 18.04
N VAL A 186 2.72 -18.74 16.95
CA VAL A 186 2.19 -17.36 16.93
C VAL A 186 1.07 -17.24 15.91
#